data_8b7ed8a14d8b016d56389b94dae2d44d
#
_entry.id   8b7ed8a14d8b016d56389b94dae2d44d
#
_cell.length_a   1.000
_cell.length_b   1.000
_cell.length_c   1.000
_cell.angle_alpha   90.00
_cell.angle_beta   90.00
_cell.angle_gamma   90.00
#
_symmetry.space_group_name_H-M   'P 1'
#
loop_
_entity.id
_entity.type
_entity.pdbx_description
1 polymer ?
#
loop_
_entity_poly.entity_id
_entity_poly.type
_entity_poly.pdbx_seq_one_letter_code
_entity_poly.pdbx_strand_id
1 'polypeptide(L)'
;MHFKEFSFMVLVIDSQVAGVSGDMLLCGLVNIGANRSKIIDGIRSAESLCKGVKIKKIDFPDVKKNSLQATELLLEIDDDAHERKGVEIKEIIGKSAEKLKISESAKTFAIKAIETLIRAESKIHSEPEESVHFHEAASFDTIVDILGTAIALDDLGCFDDDIVVTPVAIGGGTVTFSHGTSSNPAYAILEIFRESGIITVGGNVK
;
A
#
# COMPACT_ATOMS: atom_id res chain seq x y z
N MET A 1 -2.71 -40.00 17.44
CA MET A 1 -1.70 -39.46 16.55
C MET A 1 -2.40 -38.41 15.70
N HIS A 2 -2.36 -37.12 16.09
CA HIS A 2 -2.99 -36.04 15.32
C HIS A 2 -2.02 -35.65 14.23
N PHE A 3 -2.36 -35.97 12.99
CA PHE A 3 -1.70 -35.38 11.83
C PHE A 3 -2.06 -33.88 11.86
N LYS A 4 -1.08 -33.02 12.10
CA LYS A 4 -1.17 -31.62 11.71
C LYS A 4 -1.29 -31.62 10.17
N GLU A 5 -2.46 -31.30 9.63
CA GLU A 5 -2.57 -30.91 8.25
C GLU A 5 -1.68 -29.67 8.06
N PHE A 6 -0.56 -29.84 7.41
CA PHE A 6 0.22 -28.71 6.89
C PHE A 6 -0.56 -28.20 5.68
N SER A 7 -1.42 -27.23 5.92
CA SER A 7 -2.03 -26.45 4.83
C SER A 7 -0.96 -25.47 4.36
N PHE A 8 -0.28 -25.80 3.25
CA PHE A 8 0.53 -24.83 2.53
C PHE A 8 -0.41 -23.90 1.80
N MET A 9 -0.34 -22.61 2.13
CA MET A 9 -1.04 -21.57 1.41
C MET A 9 -0.03 -20.83 0.52
N VAL A 10 -0.40 -20.56 -0.72
CA VAL A 10 0.36 -19.68 -1.61
C VAL A 10 -0.53 -18.50 -1.95
N LEU A 11 -0.10 -17.30 -1.59
CA LEU A 11 -0.76 -16.08 -2.03
C LEU A 11 -0.24 -15.68 -3.42
N VAL A 12 -1.12 -15.64 -4.40
CA VAL A 12 -0.78 -15.18 -5.76
C VAL A 12 -1.36 -13.77 -5.96
N ILE A 13 -0.49 -12.81 -6.24
CA ILE A 13 -0.88 -11.45 -6.62
C ILE A 13 -0.76 -11.33 -8.12
N ASP A 14 -1.90 -11.38 -8.82
CA ASP A 14 -1.95 -11.27 -10.29
C ASP A 14 -2.18 -9.83 -10.72
N SER A 15 -1.13 -9.21 -11.21
CA SER A 15 -1.11 -7.81 -11.68
C SER A 15 -0.91 -7.68 -13.18
N GLN A 16 -1.04 -8.77 -13.96
CA GLN A 16 -0.71 -8.81 -15.39
C GLN A 16 -1.72 -8.08 -16.28
N VAL A 17 -2.96 -7.93 -15.82
CA VAL A 17 -4.06 -7.39 -16.66
C VAL A 17 -4.24 -5.89 -16.46
N ALA A 18 -4.24 -5.43 -15.23
CA ALA A 18 -4.62 -4.05 -14.88
C ALA A 18 -3.59 -3.33 -14.00
N GLY A 19 -2.44 -3.97 -13.70
CA GLY A 19 -1.55 -3.49 -12.66
C GLY A 19 -2.14 -3.74 -11.28
N VAL A 20 -1.65 -3.02 -10.29
CA VAL A 20 -2.11 -3.08 -8.90
C VAL A 20 -1.90 -1.72 -8.24
N SER A 21 -2.85 -1.30 -7.41
CA SER A 21 -2.72 -0.18 -6.48
C SER A 21 -2.82 -0.69 -5.04
N GLY A 22 -2.43 0.15 -4.06
CA GLY A 22 -2.45 -0.25 -2.66
C GLY A 22 -3.86 -0.60 -2.17
N ASP A 23 -4.85 0.23 -2.52
CA ASP A 23 -6.26 -0.02 -2.20
C ASP A 23 -6.81 -1.29 -2.85
N MET A 24 -6.42 -1.59 -4.11
CA MET A 24 -6.80 -2.85 -4.78
C MET A 24 -6.23 -4.07 -4.05
N LEU A 25 -4.95 -4.02 -3.66
CA LEU A 25 -4.30 -5.09 -2.92
C LEU A 25 -4.97 -5.29 -1.55
N LEU A 26 -5.17 -4.20 -0.82
CA LEU A 26 -5.82 -4.21 0.49
C LEU A 26 -7.25 -4.78 0.41
N CYS A 27 -8.05 -4.33 -0.54
CA CYS A 27 -9.40 -4.85 -0.76
C CYS A 27 -9.40 -6.32 -1.18
N GLY A 28 -8.43 -6.75 -1.99
CA GLY A 28 -8.25 -8.15 -2.34
C GLY A 28 -7.97 -9.03 -1.12
N LEU A 29 -7.08 -8.59 -0.23
CA LEU A 29 -6.78 -9.29 1.02
C LEU A 29 -8.00 -9.36 1.96
N VAL A 30 -8.77 -8.28 2.06
CA VAL A 30 -10.04 -8.27 2.80
C VAL A 30 -11.04 -9.25 2.19
N ASN A 31 -11.13 -9.31 0.88
CA ASN A 31 -12.06 -10.19 0.17
C ASN A 31 -11.75 -11.68 0.41
N ILE A 32 -10.49 -12.05 0.55
CA ILE A 32 -10.07 -13.44 0.85
C ILE A 32 -10.08 -13.76 2.35
N GLY A 33 -10.46 -12.83 3.23
CA GLY A 33 -10.76 -13.12 4.63
C GLY A 33 -9.97 -12.34 5.68
N ALA A 34 -9.12 -11.36 5.30
CA ALA A 34 -8.47 -10.51 6.29
C ALA A 34 -9.48 -9.74 7.14
N ASN A 35 -9.20 -9.61 8.42
CA ASN A 35 -10.13 -9.05 9.39
C ASN A 35 -10.29 -7.53 9.24
N ARG A 36 -11.44 -7.11 8.69
CA ARG A 36 -11.81 -5.71 8.46
C ARG A 36 -11.64 -4.83 9.70
N SER A 37 -12.07 -5.32 10.87
CA SER A 37 -12.00 -4.54 12.11
C SER A 37 -10.56 -4.29 12.53
N LYS A 38 -9.68 -5.28 12.46
CA LYS A 38 -8.25 -5.09 12.77
C LYS A 38 -7.60 -4.06 11.86
N ILE A 39 -7.93 -4.09 10.57
CA ILE A 39 -7.40 -3.13 9.59
C ILE A 39 -7.90 -1.72 9.92
N ILE A 40 -9.20 -1.55 10.15
CA ILE A 40 -9.81 -0.26 10.51
C ILE A 40 -9.21 0.29 11.81
N ASP A 41 -9.07 -0.54 12.84
CA ASP A 41 -8.46 -0.13 14.11
C ASP A 41 -7.00 0.30 13.94
N GLY A 42 -6.29 -0.37 13.04
CA GLY A 42 -4.93 -0.02 12.68
C GLY A 42 -4.83 1.35 12.01
N ILE A 43 -5.68 1.60 11.04
CA ILE A 43 -5.74 2.87 10.31
C ILE A 43 -6.17 4.01 11.28
N ARG A 44 -7.12 3.76 12.16
CA ARG A 44 -7.52 4.70 13.22
C ARG A 44 -6.38 4.98 14.21
N SER A 45 -5.55 4.00 14.49
CA SER A 45 -4.36 4.21 15.31
C SER A 45 -3.38 5.17 14.63
N ALA A 46 -3.15 5.02 13.32
CA ALA A 46 -2.31 5.93 12.54
C ALA A 46 -2.91 7.34 12.46
N GLU A 47 -4.23 7.48 12.30
CA GLU A 47 -4.92 8.77 12.37
C GLU A 47 -4.56 9.52 13.66
N SER A 48 -4.57 8.83 14.80
CA SER A 48 -4.26 9.44 16.10
C SER A 48 -2.83 10.01 16.22
N LEU A 49 -1.92 9.58 15.35
CA LEU A 49 -0.52 10.03 15.30
C LEU A 49 -0.26 11.04 14.18
N CYS A 50 -1.19 11.16 13.23
CA CYS A 50 -1.05 12.02 12.07
C CYS A 50 -1.78 13.35 12.28
N LYS A 51 -1.02 14.43 12.51
CA LYS A 51 -1.61 15.76 12.73
C LYS A 51 -2.36 16.25 11.49
N GLY A 52 -3.52 16.85 11.70
CA GLY A 52 -4.34 17.44 10.63
C GLY A 52 -5.19 16.43 9.86
N VAL A 53 -5.12 15.15 10.21
CA VAL A 53 -5.94 14.10 9.59
C VAL A 53 -7.15 13.81 10.46
N LYS A 54 -8.31 13.70 9.82
CA LYS A 54 -9.55 13.22 10.45
C LYS A 54 -10.29 12.29 9.49
N ILE A 55 -10.41 11.04 9.87
CA ILE A 55 -11.20 10.06 9.12
C ILE A 55 -12.67 10.27 9.43
N LYS A 56 -13.46 10.72 8.45
CA LYS A 56 -14.92 10.82 8.53
C LYS A 56 -15.57 9.46 8.41
N LYS A 57 -15.09 8.67 7.44
CA LYS A 57 -15.62 7.35 7.16
C LYS A 57 -14.52 6.41 6.70
N ILE A 58 -14.56 5.18 7.17
CA ILE A 58 -13.74 4.08 6.68
C ILE A 58 -14.54 2.80 6.79
N ASP A 59 -14.63 2.07 5.67
CA ASP A 59 -15.35 0.79 5.60
C ASP A 59 -14.85 -0.01 4.38
N PHE A 60 -15.18 -1.29 4.34
CA PHE A 60 -14.88 -2.21 3.25
C PHE A 60 -16.17 -2.89 2.76
N PRO A 61 -17.10 -2.16 2.12
CA PRO A 61 -18.34 -2.75 1.63
C PRO A 61 -18.10 -3.74 0.49
N ASP A 62 -18.93 -4.79 0.47
CA ASP A 62 -19.04 -5.65 -0.69
C ASP A 62 -19.85 -4.95 -1.78
N VAL A 63 -19.30 -4.90 -2.98
CA VAL A 63 -19.89 -4.20 -4.13
C VAL A 63 -19.98 -5.13 -5.35
N LYS A 64 -20.80 -4.75 -6.32
CA LYS A 64 -20.82 -5.41 -7.64
C LYS A 64 -20.33 -4.45 -8.69
N LYS A 65 -19.24 -4.81 -9.39
CA LYS A 65 -18.72 -4.08 -10.56
C LYS A 65 -18.74 -5.00 -11.78
N ASN A 66 -19.43 -4.62 -12.82
CA ASN A 66 -19.58 -5.42 -14.05
C ASN A 66 -20.03 -6.88 -13.80
N SER A 67 -20.98 -7.07 -12.90
CA SER A 67 -21.51 -8.38 -12.46
C SER A 67 -20.57 -9.22 -11.62
N LEU A 68 -19.35 -8.78 -11.34
CA LEU A 68 -18.42 -9.43 -10.44
C LEU A 68 -18.57 -8.86 -9.01
N GLN A 69 -18.53 -9.75 -8.03
CA GLN A 69 -18.48 -9.35 -6.64
C GLN A 69 -17.06 -8.89 -6.30
N ALA A 70 -16.94 -7.78 -5.61
CA ALA A 70 -15.68 -7.20 -5.17
C ALA A 70 -15.83 -6.54 -3.81
N THR A 71 -14.72 -6.23 -3.16
CA THR A 71 -14.67 -5.35 -1.98
C THR A 71 -14.11 -4.00 -2.41
N GLU A 72 -14.64 -2.92 -1.87
CA GLU A 72 -14.20 -1.55 -2.13
C GLU A 72 -13.74 -0.90 -0.82
N LEU A 73 -12.67 -0.12 -0.87
CA LEU A 73 -12.30 0.75 0.25
C LEU A 73 -13.12 2.04 0.17
N LEU A 74 -13.95 2.26 1.17
CA LEU A 74 -14.65 3.52 1.35
C LEU A 74 -13.88 4.33 2.39
N LEU A 75 -13.15 5.34 1.95
CA LEU A 75 -12.34 6.20 2.79
C LEU A 75 -12.69 7.67 2.52
N GLU A 76 -13.18 8.35 3.55
CA GLU A 76 -13.44 9.78 3.53
C GLU A 76 -12.61 10.43 4.65
N ILE A 77 -11.67 11.28 4.26
CA ILE A 77 -10.77 11.96 5.18
C ILE A 77 -10.78 13.48 4.93
N ASP A 78 -10.61 14.22 6.01
CA ASP A 78 -10.09 15.59 5.95
C ASP A 78 -8.60 15.51 6.27
N ASP A 79 -7.77 16.08 5.42
CA ASP A 79 -6.34 16.21 5.63
C ASP A 79 -5.93 17.66 5.35
N ASP A 80 -5.54 18.37 6.42
CA ASP A 80 -5.16 19.77 6.34
C ASP A 80 -3.71 19.96 5.87
N ALA A 81 -2.93 18.88 5.73
CA ALA A 81 -1.54 18.95 5.31
C ALA A 81 -1.41 18.91 3.79
N HIS A 82 -0.70 19.88 3.23
CA HIS A 82 -0.36 19.91 1.82
C HIS A 82 0.86 19.06 1.48
N GLU A 83 1.70 18.78 2.47
CA GLU A 83 2.91 17.97 2.33
C GLU A 83 3.30 17.33 3.67
N ARG A 84 3.98 16.18 3.63
CA ARG A 84 4.61 15.55 4.79
C ARG A 84 5.98 15.02 4.44
N LYS A 85 6.89 15.07 5.41
CA LYS A 85 8.19 14.42 5.24
C LYS A 85 8.05 12.90 5.20
N GLY A 86 8.79 12.26 4.32
CA GLY A 86 8.83 10.80 4.25
C GLY A 86 9.21 10.14 5.58
N VAL A 87 10.16 10.74 6.30
CA VAL A 87 10.57 10.28 7.64
C VAL A 87 9.44 10.37 8.67
N GLU A 88 8.56 11.36 8.58
CA GLU A 88 7.40 11.50 9.46
C GLU A 88 6.37 10.38 9.18
N ILE A 89 6.08 10.10 7.91
CA ILE A 89 5.19 9.01 7.51
C ILE A 89 5.75 7.66 7.98
N LYS A 90 7.05 7.43 7.80
CA LYS A 90 7.74 6.23 8.30
C LYS A 90 7.60 6.07 9.82
N GLU A 91 7.75 7.17 10.57
CA GLU A 91 7.60 7.17 12.03
C GLU A 91 6.16 6.83 12.45
N ILE A 92 5.14 7.39 11.78
CA ILE A 92 3.72 7.10 12.03
C ILE A 92 3.44 5.61 11.78
N ILE A 93 3.90 5.06 10.65
CA ILE A 93 3.74 3.63 10.32
C ILE A 93 4.40 2.76 11.41
N GLY A 94 5.65 3.06 11.79
CA GLY A 94 6.38 2.30 12.79
C GLY A 94 5.70 2.31 14.16
N LYS A 95 5.30 3.47 14.66
CA LYS A 95 4.60 3.61 15.93
C LYS A 95 3.23 2.93 15.93
N SER A 96 2.51 3.00 14.80
CA SER A 96 1.23 2.31 14.65
C SER A 96 1.41 0.80 14.69
N ALA A 97 2.39 0.27 13.97
CA ALA A 97 2.72 -1.16 13.97
C ALA A 97 3.06 -1.68 15.37
N GLU A 98 3.85 -0.91 16.14
CA GLU A 98 4.20 -1.25 17.52
C GLU A 98 2.99 -1.27 18.45
N LYS A 99 2.13 -0.25 18.34
CA LYS A 99 0.92 -0.12 19.17
C LYS A 99 -0.07 -1.26 18.91
N LEU A 100 -0.17 -1.70 17.65
CA LEU A 100 -1.06 -2.79 17.23
C LEU A 100 -0.49 -4.17 17.53
N LYS A 101 0.80 -4.26 17.85
CA LYS A 101 1.50 -5.52 18.09
C LYS A 101 1.40 -6.51 16.93
N ILE A 102 1.46 -5.99 15.69
CA ILE A 102 1.60 -6.86 14.51
C ILE A 102 2.96 -7.56 14.54
N SER A 103 3.10 -8.64 13.77
CA SER A 103 4.35 -9.40 13.74
C SER A 103 5.55 -8.56 13.28
N GLU A 104 6.76 -8.94 13.67
CA GLU A 104 7.99 -8.28 13.22
C GLU A 104 8.16 -8.36 11.70
N SER A 105 7.67 -9.41 11.07
CA SER A 105 7.64 -9.56 9.61
C SER A 105 6.74 -8.51 8.96
N ALA A 106 5.52 -8.31 9.48
CA ALA A 106 4.59 -7.30 9.01
C ALA A 106 5.12 -5.88 9.22
N LYS A 107 5.71 -5.60 10.38
CA LYS A 107 6.37 -4.32 10.67
C LYS A 107 7.52 -4.05 9.71
N THR A 108 8.38 -5.04 9.50
CA THR A 108 9.51 -4.96 8.57
C THR A 108 9.04 -4.69 7.13
N PHE A 109 7.97 -5.36 6.69
CA PHE A 109 7.35 -5.14 5.40
C PHE A 109 6.88 -3.68 5.26
N ALA A 110 6.10 -3.17 6.21
CA ALA A 110 5.57 -1.81 6.17
C ALA A 110 6.69 -0.75 6.14
N ILE A 111 7.73 -0.93 6.96
CA ILE A 111 8.88 -0.02 6.99
C ILE A 111 9.67 -0.07 5.67
N LYS A 112 9.92 -1.25 5.12
CA LYS A 112 10.63 -1.38 3.83
C LYS A 112 9.82 -0.77 2.69
N ALA A 113 8.49 -0.89 2.69
CA ALA A 113 7.65 -0.28 1.66
C ALA A 113 7.79 1.25 1.64
N ILE A 114 7.66 1.90 2.78
CA ILE A 114 7.82 3.37 2.85
C ILE A 114 9.26 3.80 2.59
N GLU A 115 10.27 3.07 3.05
CA GLU A 115 11.69 3.36 2.75
C GLU A 115 11.99 3.26 1.25
N THR A 116 11.37 2.31 0.55
CA THR A 116 11.51 2.17 -0.89
C THR A 116 10.95 3.39 -1.62
N LEU A 117 9.80 3.90 -1.18
CA LEU A 117 9.20 5.11 -1.74
C LEU A 117 10.06 6.34 -1.45
N ILE A 118 10.51 6.52 -0.20
CA ILE A 118 11.41 7.63 0.18
C ILE A 118 12.67 7.63 -0.68
N ARG A 119 13.30 6.48 -0.86
CA ARG A 119 14.52 6.34 -1.67
C ARG A 119 14.28 6.67 -3.14
N ALA A 120 13.15 6.25 -3.70
CA ALA A 120 12.79 6.58 -5.07
C ALA A 120 12.61 8.09 -5.25
N GLU A 121 11.87 8.74 -4.38
CA GLU A 121 11.67 10.19 -4.40
C GLU A 121 12.97 10.96 -4.18
N SER A 122 13.82 10.55 -3.24
CA SER A 122 15.15 11.11 -2.99
C SER A 122 15.98 11.15 -4.27
N LYS A 123 15.97 10.07 -5.05
CA LYS A 123 16.70 10.00 -6.31
C LYS A 123 16.15 10.92 -7.39
N ILE A 124 14.83 10.97 -7.52
CA ILE A 124 14.15 11.81 -8.52
C ILE A 124 14.44 13.28 -8.26
N HIS A 125 14.31 13.69 -7.00
CA HIS A 125 14.51 15.08 -6.60
C HIS A 125 15.98 15.43 -6.32
N SER A 126 16.90 14.44 -6.35
CA SER A 126 18.30 14.62 -6.00
C SER A 126 18.50 15.25 -4.62
N GLU A 127 17.69 14.83 -3.66
CA GLU A 127 17.68 15.31 -2.28
C GLU A 127 18.03 14.17 -1.31
N PRO A 128 18.60 14.47 -0.13
CA PRO A 128 18.78 13.48 0.93
C PRO A 128 17.43 12.87 1.37
N GLU A 129 17.42 11.58 1.71
CA GLU A 129 16.20 10.86 2.14
C GLU A 129 15.47 11.57 3.31
N GLU A 130 16.21 12.18 4.22
CA GLU A 130 15.68 12.92 5.36
C GLU A 130 14.95 14.21 4.97
N SER A 131 15.23 14.73 3.77
CA SER A 131 14.66 15.96 3.25
C SER A 131 13.47 15.73 2.31
N VAL A 132 13.24 14.48 1.92
CA VAL A 132 12.16 14.14 0.99
C VAL A 132 10.80 14.54 1.55
N HIS A 133 10.07 15.30 0.74
CA HIS A 133 8.68 15.67 0.98
C HIS A 133 7.78 14.98 -0.05
N PHE A 134 6.72 14.38 0.42
CA PHE A 134 5.70 13.85 -0.46
C PHE A 134 4.62 14.90 -0.67
N HIS A 135 4.42 15.33 -1.92
CA HIS A 135 3.39 16.29 -2.29
C HIS A 135 2.06 15.61 -2.62
N GLU A 136 2.12 14.42 -3.20
CA GLU A 136 0.95 13.66 -3.65
C GLU A 136 0.76 12.36 -2.86
N ALA A 137 1.87 11.70 -2.54
CA ALA A 137 1.87 10.60 -1.58
C ALA A 137 1.83 11.08 -0.12
N ALA A 138 1.73 12.40 0.13
CA ALA A 138 1.56 12.98 1.47
C ALA A 138 0.17 12.71 2.02
N SER A 139 -0.71 12.23 1.18
CA SER A 139 -2.05 11.87 1.62
C SER A 139 -1.96 10.72 2.62
N PHE A 140 -2.86 10.75 3.57
CA PHE A 140 -3.01 9.67 4.53
C PHE A 140 -3.29 8.31 3.86
N ASP A 141 -3.70 8.32 2.58
CA ASP A 141 -3.92 7.13 1.74
C ASP A 141 -2.68 6.24 1.66
N THR A 142 -1.47 6.82 1.53
CA THR A 142 -0.22 6.04 1.52
C THR A 142 -0.04 5.25 2.83
N ILE A 143 -0.39 5.86 3.97
CA ILE A 143 -0.34 5.17 5.27
C ILE A 143 -1.39 4.05 5.29
N VAL A 144 -2.60 4.31 4.80
CA VAL A 144 -3.68 3.31 4.72
C VAL A 144 -3.27 2.13 3.87
N ASP A 145 -2.70 2.38 2.70
CA ASP A 145 -2.26 1.34 1.77
C ASP A 145 -1.16 0.45 2.37
N ILE A 146 -0.12 1.07 2.92
CA ILE A 146 1.04 0.34 3.46
C ILE A 146 0.68 -0.39 4.76
N LEU A 147 0.13 0.34 5.74
CA LEU A 147 -0.17 -0.22 7.05
C LEU A 147 -1.34 -1.20 6.98
N GLY A 148 -2.39 -0.85 6.23
CA GLY A 148 -3.55 -1.71 6.03
C GLY A 148 -3.16 -3.04 5.38
N THR A 149 -2.33 -2.99 4.33
CA THR A 149 -1.81 -4.19 3.67
C THR A 149 -0.96 -5.03 4.61
N ALA A 150 -0.06 -4.41 5.40
CA ALA A 150 0.77 -5.12 6.37
C ALA A 150 -0.08 -5.86 7.42
N ILE A 151 -1.12 -5.20 7.96
CA ILE A 151 -2.05 -5.80 8.92
C ILE A 151 -2.84 -6.95 8.28
N ALA A 152 -3.30 -6.77 7.04
CA ALA A 152 -4.07 -7.78 6.32
C ALA A 152 -3.25 -9.04 6.03
N LEU A 153 -2.01 -8.88 5.55
CA LEU A 153 -1.08 -9.99 5.32
C LEU A 153 -0.72 -10.72 6.61
N ASP A 154 -0.54 -9.98 7.72
CA ASP A 154 -0.26 -10.54 9.04
C ASP A 154 -1.43 -11.36 9.57
N ASP A 155 -2.65 -10.82 9.45
CA ASP A 155 -3.87 -11.48 9.90
C ASP A 155 -4.16 -12.79 9.13
N LEU A 156 -3.79 -12.83 7.86
CA LEU A 156 -3.90 -14.02 7.00
C LEU A 156 -2.74 -15.02 7.18
N GLY A 157 -1.69 -14.66 7.95
CA GLY A 157 -0.50 -15.50 8.11
C GLY A 157 0.40 -15.57 6.88
N CYS A 158 0.26 -14.65 5.93
CA CYS A 158 0.97 -14.69 4.65
C CYS A 158 2.50 -14.49 4.78
N PHE A 159 3.00 -14.01 5.92
CA PHE A 159 4.44 -13.84 6.13
C PHE A 159 5.17 -15.16 6.44
N ASP A 160 4.44 -16.21 6.76
CA ASP A 160 4.97 -17.56 7.02
C ASP A 160 4.90 -18.47 5.78
N ASP A 161 4.26 -18.00 4.70
CA ASP A 161 4.00 -18.75 3.48
C ASP A 161 4.60 -18.05 2.24
N ASP A 162 4.54 -18.73 1.09
CA ASP A 162 5.04 -18.17 -0.18
C ASP A 162 4.08 -17.14 -0.76
N ILE A 163 4.63 -15.97 -1.13
CA ILE A 163 3.93 -14.94 -1.91
C ILE A 163 4.53 -14.88 -3.31
N VAL A 164 3.70 -15.13 -4.31
CA VAL A 164 4.06 -15.08 -5.72
C VAL A 164 3.43 -13.85 -6.36
N VAL A 165 4.25 -13.02 -6.98
CA VAL A 165 3.79 -11.85 -7.75
C VAL A 165 4.02 -12.10 -9.23
N THR A 166 2.99 -11.95 -10.05
CA THR A 166 3.11 -12.02 -11.50
C THR A 166 3.79 -10.75 -12.07
N PRO A 167 4.23 -10.76 -13.34
CA PRO A 167 4.69 -9.53 -13.99
C PRO A 167 3.64 -8.41 -13.87
N VAL A 168 4.10 -7.18 -13.61
CA VAL A 168 3.20 -6.03 -13.39
C VAL A 168 2.85 -5.36 -14.71
N ALA A 169 1.57 -5.30 -15.05
CA ALA A 169 1.12 -4.51 -16.19
C ALA A 169 1.30 -3.03 -15.89
N ILE A 170 1.97 -2.34 -16.82
CA ILE A 170 2.15 -0.90 -16.77
C ILE A 170 1.34 -0.24 -17.90
N GLY A 171 0.63 0.82 -17.54
CA GLY A 171 -0.11 1.65 -18.48
C GLY A 171 0.82 2.53 -19.30
N GLY A 172 0.22 3.36 -20.10
CA GLY A 172 0.90 4.39 -20.90
C GLY A 172 0.12 5.70 -20.86
N GLY A 173 0.64 6.70 -21.59
CA GLY A 173 0.05 8.03 -21.63
C GLY A 173 0.68 9.00 -20.65
N THR A 174 -0.07 9.99 -20.21
CA THR A 174 0.39 11.05 -19.30
C THR A 174 -0.57 11.23 -18.15
N VAL A 175 -0.01 11.63 -17.00
CA VAL A 175 -0.76 12.08 -15.82
C VAL A 175 -0.33 13.50 -15.49
N THR A 176 -1.27 14.30 -14.99
CA THR A 176 -0.99 15.68 -14.57
C THR A 176 -1.21 15.81 -13.08
N PHE A 177 -0.21 16.34 -12.40
CA PHE A 177 -0.18 16.53 -10.96
C PHE A 177 0.55 17.83 -10.58
N SER A 178 0.82 18.08 -9.30
CA SER A 178 1.42 19.33 -8.79
C SER A 178 2.72 19.73 -9.50
N HIS A 179 3.54 18.76 -9.90
CA HIS A 179 4.80 18.99 -10.64
C HIS A 179 4.62 19.08 -12.16
N GLY A 180 3.40 19.15 -12.66
CA GLY A 180 3.08 19.26 -14.09
C GLY A 180 2.67 17.94 -14.71
N THR A 181 2.85 17.81 -16.03
CA THR A 181 2.50 16.60 -16.77
C THR A 181 3.70 15.67 -16.88
N SER A 182 3.52 14.42 -16.47
CA SER A 182 4.51 13.37 -16.53
C SER A 182 4.03 12.16 -17.32
N SER A 183 4.95 11.27 -17.65
CA SER A 183 4.60 9.96 -18.19
C SER A 183 3.87 9.09 -17.16
N ASN A 184 3.04 8.17 -17.62
CA ASN A 184 2.50 7.08 -16.83
C ASN A 184 3.26 5.79 -17.23
N PRO A 185 3.91 5.04 -16.31
CA PRO A 185 4.01 5.30 -14.87
C PRO A 185 4.81 6.56 -14.51
N ALA A 186 4.51 7.13 -13.31
CA ALA A 186 5.26 8.25 -12.76
C ALA A 186 6.72 7.86 -12.44
N TYR A 187 7.61 8.87 -12.36
CA TYR A 187 9.05 8.66 -12.21
C TYR A 187 9.43 7.81 -11.00
N ALA A 188 8.76 7.99 -9.85
CA ALA A 188 9.02 7.19 -8.64
C ALA A 188 8.77 5.70 -8.89
N ILE A 189 7.68 5.38 -9.58
CA ILE A 189 7.33 3.99 -9.93
C ILE A 189 8.39 3.38 -10.85
N LEU A 190 8.85 4.14 -11.85
CA LEU A 190 9.91 3.68 -12.76
C LEU A 190 11.22 3.44 -12.03
N GLU A 191 11.56 4.29 -11.06
CA GLU A 191 12.76 4.11 -10.24
C GLU A 191 12.66 2.87 -9.34
N ILE A 192 11.49 2.61 -8.73
CA ILE A 192 11.24 1.40 -7.97
C ILE A 192 11.38 0.15 -8.84
N PHE A 193 10.82 0.15 -10.05
CA PHE A 193 10.97 -0.98 -10.98
C PHE A 193 12.43 -1.21 -11.39
N ARG A 194 13.15 -0.13 -11.65
CA ARG A 194 14.59 -0.21 -12.01
C ARG A 194 15.42 -0.86 -10.92
N GLU A 195 15.13 -0.58 -9.63
CA GLU A 195 15.87 -1.13 -8.49
C GLU A 195 15.44 -2.53 -8.11
N SER A 196 14.15 -2.82 -8.18
CA SER A 196 13.58 -4.07 -7.68
C SER A 196 13.80 -5.26 -8.61
N GLY A 197 14.07 -5.01 -9.89
CA GLY A 197 14.13 -6.06 -10.91
C GLY A 197 12.76 -6.72 -11.18
N ILE A 198 11.67 -6.11 -10.75
CA ILE A 198 10.31 -6.59 -11.04
C ILE A 198 10.10 -6.61 -12.56
N ILE A 199 9.59 -7.74 -13.06
CA ILE A 199 9.24 -7.87 -14.47
C ILE A 199 7.98 -7.05 -14.72
N THR A 200 8.05 -6.17 -15.72
CA THR A 200 6.92 -5.37 -16.15
C THR A 200 6.47 -5.78 -17.55
N VAL A 201 5.19 -5.68 -17.81
CA VAL A 201 4.60 -5.93 -19.13
C VAL A 201 3.86 -4.68 -19.59
N GLY A 202 4.15 -4.25 -20.83
CA GLY A 202 3.37 -3.20 -21.47
C GLY A 202 2.02 -3.75 -21.91
N GLY A 203 0.95 -2.98 -21.73
CA GLY A 203 -0.39 -3.39 -22.15
C GLY A 203 -1.20 -2.19 -22.64
N ASN A 204 -2.39 -2.47 -23.21
CA ASN A 204 -3.38 -1.45 -23.54
C ASN A 204 -4.17 -1.01 -22.28
N VAL A 205 -3.50 -0.93 -21.15
CA VAL A 205 -4.11 -0.47 -19.91
C VAL A 205 -4.17 1.06 -19.99
N LYS A 206 -5.38 1.59 -19.94
CA LYS A 206 -5.64 3.03 -19.91
C LYS A 206 -5.86 3.48 -18.48
#